data_36e8e01f61c17ba2571beae5849bd34e
#
_entry.id   36e8e01f61c17ba2571beae5849bd34e
#
_cell.length_a   1.000
_cell.length_b   1.000
_cell.length_c   1.000
_cell.angle_alpha   90.00
_cell.angle_beta   90.00
_cell.angle_gamma   90.00
#
_symmetry.space_group_name_H-M   'P 1'
#
loop_
_entity.id
_entity.type
_entity.pdbx_description
1 polymer ?
#
loop_
_entity_poly.entity_id
_entity_poly.type
_entity_poly.pdbx_seq_one_letter_code
_entity_poly.pdbx_strand_id
1 'polypeptide(L)'
;MTTSGTVVFSVDRDDIIEYALKHIGALGDGETPSATQYTEGAMLLNMLVKAKMSDGMPLWALKTGYILPTTGTSSIALGPTGGHATLSYTTTTASAAASSGATTISVASATGFADTYNIGIELSDDTLQWTTISGAPSGTTITLAAALTGNVLAGAQIYVYQTKLQRPLRIVDAYLHNVLGNTEHRINIVSYADYFALGSHGDASIPNQLYYDPQLVNGVSYVYPRFLSGDYCIQIRFHRPFEDFNASTDTPDFPQEFYLPLMMSLASLLAPKNGVPLDERRTLKAEADSLWQEILGNGTEEGSIYLQPNNHR
;
A
#
# COMPACT_ATOMS: atom_id res chain seq x y z
N MET A 1 -23.83 -36.17 0.08
CA MET A 1 -24.02 -34.83 -0.44
C MET A 1 -22.71 -34.41 -1.12
N THR A 2 -22.76 -34.05 -2.39
CA THR A 2 -21.60 -33.55 -3.09
C THR A 2 -21.66 -32.03 -3.05
N THR A 3 -20.63 -31.38 -2.47
CA THR A 3 -20.43 -29.93 -2.53
C THR A 3 -19.72 -29.57 -3.83
N SER A 4 -19.78 -28.32 -4.27
CA SER A 4 -19.12 -27.86 -5.51
C SER A 4 -17.59 -28.02 -5.47
N GLY A 5 -17.02 -28.13 -4.28
CA GLY A 5 -15.56 -28.19 -4.08
C GLY A 5 -14.82 -26.86 -4.36
N THR A 6 -15.56 -25.79 -4.66
CA THR A 6 -15.01 -24.44 -4.88
C THR A 6 -15.45 -23.49 -3.78
N VAL A 7 -14.57 -22.59 -3.38
CA VAL A 7 -14.82 -21.53 -2.38
C VAL A 7 -14.60 -20.14 -2.99
N VAL A 8 -14.43 -20.07 -4.31
CA VAL A 8 -14.19 -18.82 -5.04
C VAL A 8 -15.47 -18.43 -5.75
N PHE A 9 -16.19 -17.45 -5.18
CA PHE A 9 -17.29 -16.76 -5.81
C PHE A 9 -16.78 -15.40 -6.30
N SER A 10 -16.97 -15.08 -7.56
CA SER A 10 -16.54 -13.83 -8.15
C SER A 10 -17.70 -13.17 -8.88
N VAL A 11 -17.81 -11.87 -8.73
CA VAL A 11 -18.71 -10.98 -9.48
C VAL A 11 -17.86 -9.87 -10.08
N ASP A 12 -18.25 -9.38 -11.24
CA ASP A 12 -17.60 -8.22 -11.83
C ASP A 12 -18.38 -6.91 -11.55
N ARG A 13 -17.81 -5.79 -12.00
CA ARG A 13 -18.42 -4.47 -11.84
C ARG A 13 -19.83 -4.40 -12.42
N ASP A 14 -20.02 -4.92 -13.62
CA ASP A 14 -21.28 -4.82 -14.35
C ASP A 14 -22.32 -5.75 -13.72
N ASP A 15 -21.94 -6.91 -13.20
CA ASP A 15 -22.80 -7.79 -12.40
C ASP A 15 -23.36 -7.06 -11.18
N ILE A 16 -22.49 -6.36 -10.43
CA ILE A 16 -22.91 -5.61 -9.23
C ILE A 16 -23.92 -4.52 -9.59
N ILE A 17 -23.69 -3.81 -10.70
CA ILE A 17 -24.61 -2.75 -11.16
C ILE A 17 -25.95 -3.36 -11.60
N GLU A 18 -25.91 -4.44 -12.36
CA GLU A 18 -27.13 -5.12 -12.84
C GLU A 18 -27.96 -5.64 -11.67
N TYR A 19 -27.34 -6.34 -10.72
CA TYR A 19 -28.05 -6.85 -9.54
C TYR A 19 -28.57 -5.73 -8.64
N ALA A 20 -27.86 -4.62 -8.49
CA ALA A 20 -28.35 -3.45 -7.76
C ALA A 20 -29.60 -2.83 -8.40
N LEU A 21 -29.63 -2.71 -9.73
CA LEU A 21 -30.78 -2.20 -10.47
C LEU A 21 -31.98 -3.15 -10.43
N LYS A 22 -31.75 -4.46 -10.55
CA LYS A 22 -32.80 -5.48 -10.38
C LYS A 22 -33.39 -5.48 -8.98
N HIS A 23 -32.55 -5.33 -7.96
CA HIS A 23 -32.95 -5.31 -6.56
C HIS A 23 -33.93 -4.18 -6.23
N ILE A 24 -33.81 -3.01 -6.87
CA ILE A 24 -34.74 -1.87 -6.71
C ILE A 24 -35.87 -1.89 -7.71
N GLY A 25 -36.06 -2.94 -8.51
CA GLY A 25 -37.09 -3.07 -9.51
C GLY A 25 -36.97 -2.12 -10.71
N ALA A 26 -35.80 -1.57 -10.94
CA ALA A 26 -35.51 -0.69 -12.09
C ALA A 26 -35.32 -1.45 -13.41
N LEU A 27 -35.11 -2.76 -13.34
CA LEU A 27 -34.99 -3.69 -14.46
C LEU A 27 -35.96 -4.85 -14.27
N GLY A 28 -36.67 -5.19 -15.37
CA GLY A 28 -37.50 -6.40 -15.44
C GLY A 28 -36.69 -7.67 -15.59
N ASP A 29 -37.35 -8.82 -15.41
CA ASP A 29 -36.74 -10.14 -15.63
C ASP A 29 -36.25 -10.29 -17.07
N GLY A 30 -34.97 -10.60 -17.26
CA GLY A 30 -34.34 -10.75 -18.55
C GLY A 30 -33.90 -9.45 -19.23
N GLU A 31 -34.14 -8.31 -18.60
CA GLU A 31 -33.63 -7.01 -19.07
C GLU A 31 -32.17 -6.80 -18.64
N THR A 32 -31.38 -6.16 -19.51
CA THR A 32 -30.04 -5.73 -19.24
C THR A 32 -29.96 -4.20 -19.10
N PRO A 33 -29.10 -3.68 -18.23
CA PRO A 33 -28.91 -2.24 -18.09
C PRO A 33 -28.51 -1.56 -19.40
N SER A 34 -28.99 -0.35 -19.64
CA SER A 34 -28.52 0.50 -20.73
C SER A 34 -27.09 0.97 -20.49
N ALA A 35 -26.39 1.39 -21.55
CA ALA A 35 -25.03 1.93 -21.44
C ALA A 35 -24.95 3.13 -20.48
N THR A 36 -26.00 3.94 -20.40
CA THR A 36 -26.08 5.07 -19.46
C THR A 36 -26.17 4.58 -18.02
N GLN A 37 -26.97 3.55 -17.76
CA GLN A 37 -27.11 2.98 -16.40
C GLN A 37 -25.80 2.35 -15.93
N TYR A 38 -25.06 1.65 -16.80
CA TYR A 38 -23.73 1.14 -16.49
C TYR A 38 -22.72 2.26 -16.18
N THR A 39 -22.70 3.34 -16.99
CA THR A 39 -21.78 4.47 -16.77
C THR A 39 -22.03 5.16 -15.43
N GLU A 40 -23.32 5.44 -15.12
CA GLU A 40 -23.69 6.07 -13.85
C GLU A 40 -23.49 5.15 -12.66
N GLY A 41 -23.83 3.86 -12.80
CA GLY A 41 -23.61 2.84 -11.79
C GLY A 41 -22.12 2.71 -11.46
N ALA A 42 -21.24 2.67 -12.47
CA ALA A 42 -19.81 2.61 -12.29
C ALA A 42 -19.25 3.85 -11.57
N MET A 43 -19.74 5.04 -11.90
CA MET A 43 -19.36 6.28 -11.22
C MET A 43 -19.77 6.25 -9.74
N LEU A 44 -21.02 5.87 -9.45
CA LEU A 44 -21.53 5.78 -8.08
C LEU A 44 -20.83 4.69 -7.28
N LEU A 45 -20.51 3.54 -7.90
CA LEU A 45 -19.78 2.45 -7.27
C LEU A 45 -18.37 2.89 -6.87
N ASN A 46 -17.64 3.58 -7.75
CA ASN A 46 -16.34 4.13 -7.43
C ASN A 46 -16.41 5.16 -6.28
N MET A 47 -17.39 6.05 -6.31
CA MET A 47 -17.60 7.01 -5.21
C MET A 47 -17.92 6.30 -3.89
N LEU A 48 -18.74 5.24 -3.92
CA LEU A 48 -19.08 4.42 -2.77
C LEU A 48 -17.85 3.75 -2.19
N VAL A 49 -17.03 3.11 -3.02
CA VAL A 49 -15.77 2.46 -2.60
C VAL A 49 -14.85 3.46 -1.92
N LYS A 50 -14.71 4.67 -2.49
CA LYS A 50 -13.88 5.72 -1.87
C LYS A 50 -14.46 6.24 -0.55
N ALA A 51 -15.79 6.36 -0.44
CA ALA A 51 -16.43 6.73 0.83
C ALA A 51 -16.21 5.66 1.91
N LYS A 52 -16.31 4.38 1.54
CA LYS A 52 -16.13 3.26 2.48
C LYS A 52 -14.70 3.14 3.02
N MET A 53 -13.69 3.74 2.37
CA MET A 53 -12.35 3.84 2.95
C MET A 53 -12.29 4.66 4.24
N SER A 54 -13.26 5.53 4.48
CA SER A 54 -13.33 6.36 5.71
C SER A 54 -14.18 5.74 6.83
N ASP A 55 -15.03 4.75 6.53
CA ASP A 55 -16.00 4.17 7.47
C ASP A 55 -15.43 3.15 8.45
N GLY A 56 -14.15 2.91 8.41
CA GLY A 56 -13.44 1.91 9.20
C GLY A 56 -12.37 1.25 8.35
N MET A 57 -11.30 0.81 8.99
CA MET A 57 -10.16 0.23 8.28
C MET A 57 -10.12 -1.27 8.57
N PRO A 58 -10.68 -2.12 7.69
CA PRO A 58 -10.70 -3.56 7.92
C PRO A 58 -9.29 -4.17 7.88
N LEU A 59 -9.10 -5.26 8.63
CA LEU A 59 -7.80 -5.95 8.74
C LEU A 59 -7.25 -6.41 7.39
N TRP A 60 -8.11 -6.82 6.46
CA TRP A 60 -7.69 -7.29 5.13
C TRP A 60 -7.07 -6.18 4.26
N ALA A 61 -7.38 -4.91 4.54
CA ALA A 61 -6.76 -3.76 3.87
C ALA A 61 -5.36 -3.42 4.40
N LEU A 62 -4.92 -4.09 5.48
CA LEU A 62 -3.56 -3.97 5.99
C LEU A 62 -2.56 -4.65 5.06
N LYS A 63 -1.52 -3.93 4.68
CA LYS A 63 -0.39 -4.43 3.91
C LYS A 63 0.91 -4.11 4.62
N THR A 64 1.89 -4.95 4.40
CA THR A 64 3.28 -4.67 4.79
C THR A 64 4.00 -4.03 3.61
N GLY A 65 4.76 -3.00 3.87
CA GLY A 65 5.60 -2.33 2.90
C GLY A 65 6.91 -1.89 3.54
N TYR A 66 7.84 -1.42 2.73
CA TYR A 66 9.17 -1.06 3.15
C TYR A 66 9.53 0.33 2.65
N ILE A 67 9.99 1.18 3.54
CA ILE A 67 10.64 2.45 3.22
C ILE A 67 12.13 2.15 3.13
N LEU A 68 12.67 2.23 1.92
CA LEU A 68 14.07 1.95 1.68
C LEU A 68 14.94 3.15 2.07
N PRO A 69 16.19 2.93 2.48
CA PRO A 69 17.03 4.00 2.99
C PRO A 69 17.22 5.09 1.93
N THR A 70 17.10 6.32 2.39
CA THR A 70 17.40 7.51 1.61
C THR A 70 18.24 8.42 2.51
N THR A 71 19.55 8.39 2.30
CA THR A 71 20.49 9.16 3.11
C THR A 71 20.35 10.66 2.85
N GLY A 72 20.65 11.46 3.87
CA GLY A 72 20.64 12.92 3.74
C GLY A 72 19.29 13.62 3.91
N THR A 73 18.16 12.90 3.99
CA THR A 73 16.83 13.47 4.22
C THR A 73 16.11 12.82 5.39
N SER A 74 15.36 13.62 6.13
CA SER A 74 14.46 13.16 7.20
C SER A 74 13.02 12.97 6.74
N SER A 75 12.68 13.40 5.52
CA SER A 75 11.34 13.29 4.94
C SER A 75 11.36 12.46 3.66
N ILE A 76 10.47 11.47 3.58
CA ILE A 76 10.35 10.55 2.46
C ILE A 76 8.90 10.54 2.00
N ALA A 77 8.66 10.92 0.75
CA ALA A 77 7.33 10.87 0.17
C ALA A 77 6.93 9.41 -0.13
N LEU A 78 5.75 8.99 0.33
CA LEU A 78 5.20 7.64 0.14
C LEU A 78 4.03 7.70 -0.84
N GLY A 79 4.21 7.15 -2.02
CA GLY A 79 3.20 7.13 -3.06
C GLY A 79 3.79 6.84 -4.45
N PRO A 80 2.95 6.81 -5.48
CA PRO A 80 3.35 6.35 -6.81
C PRO A 80 4.43 7.22 -7.47
N THR A 81 4.49 8.50 -7.13
CA THR A 81 5.52 9.45 -7.61
C THR A 81 6.50 9.86 -6.50
N GLY A 82 6.40 9.23 -5.33
CA GLY A 82 7.20 9.54 -4.15
C GLY A 82 8.62 8.98 -4.16
N GLY A 83 9.20 8.86 -2.97
CA GLY A 83 10.52 8.30 -2.72
C GLY A 83 10.58 6.77 -2.90
N HIS A 84 11.61 6.17 -2.34
CA HIS A 84 11.87 4.74 -2.50
C HIS A 84 11.19 3.93 -1.40
N ALA A 85 9.93 3.61 -1.63
CA ALA A 85 9.13 2.71 -0.81
C ALA A 85 8.38 1.72 -1.70
N THR A 86 8.22 0.46 -1.24
CA THR A 86 7.68 -0.65 -2.03
C THR A 86 7.00 -1.69 -1.14
N LEU A 87 6.21 -2.58 -1.74
CA LEU A 87 5.66 -3.75 -1.04
C LEU A 87 6.68 -4.89 -0.90
N SER A 88 7.64 -4.98 -1.84
CA SER A 88 8.67 -6.00 -1.83
C SER A 88 9.93 -5.50 -2.51
N TYR A 89 11.06 -5.96 -2.03
CA TYR A 89 12.37 -5.64 -2.61
C TYR A 89 13.28 -6.86 -2.56
N THR A 90 14.33 -6.82 -3.36
CA THR A 90 15.42 -7.80 -3.35
C THR A 90 16.70 -7.08 -2.98
N THR A 91 17.56 -7.74 -2.20
CA THR A 91 18.89 -7.23 -1.87
C THR A 91 19.98 -8.11 -2.44
N THR A 92 21.08 -7.49 -2.77
CA THR A 92 22.34 -8.13 -3.14
C THR A 92 23.50 -7.25 -2.72
N THR A 93 24.72 -7.69 -2.97
CA THR A 93 25.92 -6.88 -2.71
C THR A 93 26.71 -6.69 -3.99
N ALA A 94 27.49 -5.64 -4.08
CA ALA A 94 28.46 -5.45 -5.14
C ALA A 94 29.53 -6.54 -5.05
N SER A 95 29.73 -7.33 -6.11
CA SER A 95 30.75 -8.38 -6.15
C SER A 95 32.15 -7.85 -6.42
N ALA A 96 32.26 -6.63 -6.96
CA ALA A 96 33.50 -5.92 -7.22
C ALA A 96 33.33 -4.43 -6.99
N ALA A 97 34.41 -3.73 -6.69
CA ALA A 97 34.40 -2.27 -6.59
C ALA A 97 34.13 -1.63 -7.96
N ALA A 98 33.43 -0.48 -7.96
CA ALA A 98 33.17 0.32 -9.14
C ALA A 98 33.54 1.78 -8.87
N SER A 99 34.11 2.46 -9.86
CA SER A 99 34.50 3.86 -9.72
C SER A 99 33.36 4.81 -10.06
N SER A 100 33.40 6.01 -9.51
CA SER A 100 32.55 7.12 -9.93
C SER A 100 32.59 7.29 -11.44
N GLY A 101 31.46 7.57 -12.06
CA GLY A 101 31.29 7.65 -13.51
C GLY A 101 31.00 6.32 -14.22
N ALA A 102 31.12 5.17 -13.54
CA ALA A 102 30.78 3.87 -14.13
C ALA A 102 29.26 3.80 -14.41
N THR A 103 28.91 3.22 -15.56
CA THR A 103 27.53 2.95 -15.99
C THR A 103 27.12 1.50 -15.82
N THR A 104 28.05 0.67 -15.29
CA THR A 104 27.80 -0.74 -14.99
C THR A 104 28.31 -1.08 -13.61
N ILE A 105 27.65 -2.04 -12.95
CA ILE A 105 28.05 -2.59 -11.66
C ILE A 105 27.95 -4.11 -11.70
N SER A 106 28.90 -4.79 -11.06
CA SER A 106 28.87 -6.24 -10.87
C SER A 106 28.28 -6.58 -9.51
N VAL A 107 27.31 -7.49 -9.47
CA VAL A 107 26.60 -7.90 -8.26
C VAL A 107 26.81 -9.37 -7.95
N ALA A 108 26.64 -9.77 -6.69
CA ALA A 108 26.75 -11.16 -6.28
C ALA A 108 25.63 -12.04 -6.88
N SER A 109 24.43 -11.49 -7.02
CA SER A 109 23.29 -12.13 -7.67
C SER A 109 22.40 -11.10 -8.33
N ALA A 110 22.00 -11.36 -9.59
CA ALA A 110 21.03 -10.55 -10.32
C ALA A 110 19.66 -11.25 -10.44
N THR A 111 19.39 -12.26 -9.63
CA THR A 111 18.15 -13.01 -9.64
C THR A 111 16.97 -12.09 -9.30
N GLY A 112 15.95 -12.07 -10.17
CA GLY A 112 14.76 -11.22 -10.00
C GLY A 112 14.96 -9.77 -10.42
N PHE A 113 16.09 -9.41 -11.04
CA PHE A 113 16.33 -8.09 -11.60
C PHE A 113 15.86 -8.03 -13.06
N ALA A 114 15.30 -6.90 -13.44
CA ALA A 114 14.83 -6.67 -14.82
C ALA A 114 15.04 -5.21 -15.23
N ASP A 115 14.87 -4.97 -16.53
CA ASP A 115 14.88 -3.62 -17.10
C ASP A 115 13.87 -2.70 -16.39
N THR A 116 14.24 -1.44 -16.24
CA THR A 116 13.42 -0.38 -15.60
C THR A 116 13.21 -0.49 -14.08
N TYR A 117 13.69 -1.57 -13.44
CA TYR A 117 13.60 -1.69 -11.98
C TYR A 117 14.43 -0.60 -11.30
N ASN A 118 13.91 -0.09 -10.18
CA ASN A 118 14.64 0.86 -9.35
C ASN A 118 15.78 0.14 -8.63
N ILE A 119 16.97 0.73 -8.65
CA ILE A 119 18.16 0.21 -7.98
C ILE A 119 18.78 1.29 -7.09
N GLY A 120 18.97 0.97 -5.83
CA GLY A 120 19.68 1.79 -4.84
C GLY A 120 21.05 1.16 -4.54
N ILE A 121 22.10 1.90 -4.69
CA ILE A 121 23.49 1.44 -4.57
C ILE A 121 24.15 2.25 -3.47
N GLU A 122 24.70 1.58 -2.49
CA GLU A 122 25.48 2.20 -1.43
C GLU A 122 26.85 2.61 -1.97
N LEU A 123 27.18 3.88 -1.76
CA LEU A 123 28.46 4.46 -2.14
C LEU A 123 29.48 4.37 -0.99
N SER A 124 30.74 4.64 -1.29
CA SER A 124 31.84 4.56 -0.32
C SER A 124 31.78 5.60 0.81
N ASP A 125 30.86 6.54 0.75
CA ASP A 125 30.56 7.57 1.77
C ASP A 125 29.29 7.24 2.58
N ASP A 126 28.83 5.99 2.52
CA ASP A 126 27.61 5.47 3.17
C ASP A 126 26.32 6.13 2.66
N THR A 127 26.37 6.91 1.57
CA THR A 127 25.17 7.44 0.93
C THR A 127 24.60 6.44 -0.07
N LEU A 128 23.28 6.51 -0.34
CA LEU A 128 22.65 5.71 -1.38
C LEU A 128 22.36 6.55 -2.62
N GLN A 129 22.87 6.07 -3.74
CA GLN A 129 22.46 6.57 -5.06
C GLN A 129 21.32 5.72 -5.60
N TRP A 130 20.22 6.35 -5.93
CA TRP A 130 19.08 5.71 -6.58
C TRP A 130 19.05 6.02 -8.08
N THR A 131 18.86 4.97 -8.90
CA THR A 131 18.70 5.03 -10.35
C THR A 131 17.78 3.90 -10.83
N THR A 132 17.73 3.62 -12.11
CA THR A 132 17.03 2.47 -12.69
C THR A 132 17.99 1.59 -13.47
N ILE A 133 17.63 0.32 -13.60
CA ILE A 133 18.33 -0.63 -14.45
C ILE A 133 18.00 -0.32 -15.91
N SER A 134 18.99 -0.30 -16.77
CA SER A 134 18.86 -0.06 -18.21
C SER A 134 19.17 -1.33 -18.99
N GLY A 135 18.11 -1.93 -19.53
CA GLY A 135 18.20 -3.23 -20.21
C GLY A 135 18.24 -4.44 -19.28
N ALA A 136 18.11 -5.61 -19.84
CA ALA A 136 18.17 -6.85 -19.07
C ALA A 136 19.59 -7.08 -18.52
N PRO A 137 19.72 -7.56 -17.27
CA PRO A 137 21.03 -7.92 -16.70
C PRO A 137 21.77 -8.96 -17.57
N SER A 138 23.07 -8.77 -17.74
CA SER A 138 23.94 -9.73 -18.41
C SER A 138 24.72 -10.55 -17.37
N GLY A 139 24.18 -11.72 -16.99
CA GLY A 139 24.73 -12.51 -15.89
C GLY A 139 24.62 -11.72 -14.57
N THR A 140 25.77 -11.41 -13.98
CA THR A 140 25.86 -10.60 -12.74
C THR A 140 26.20 -9.12 -13.00
N THR A 141 26.25 -8.69 -14.27
CA THR A 141 26.54 -7.30 -14.62
C THR A 141 25.22 -6.55 -14.89
N ILE A 142 25.05 -5.44 -14.20
CA ILE A 142 23.90 -4.56 -14.29
C ILE A 142 24.32 -3.26 -14.97
N THR A 143 23.58 -2.86 -16.02
CA THR A 143 23.75 -1.54 -16.64
C THR A 143 22.81 -0.55 -15.94
N LEU A 144 23.30 0.63 -15.63
CA LEU A 144 22.59 1.69 -14.92
C LEU A 144 22.12 2.76 -15.90
N ALA A 145 20.93 3.29 -15.70
CA ALA A 145 20.41 4.41 -16.49
C ALA A 145 21.18 5.74 -16.21
N ALA A 146 21.67 5.91 -14.98
CA ALA A 146 22.55 7.03 -14.61
C ALA A 146 23.89 6.49 -14.10
N ALA A 147 24.98 7.15 -14.50
CA ALA A 147 26.31 6.81 -14.02
C ALA A 147 26.46 6.98 -12.51
N LEU A 148 27.35 6.23 -11.88
CA LEU A 148 27.66 6.32 -10.47
C LEU A 148 28.22 7.73 -10.14
N THR A 149 27.67 8.34 -9.10
CA THR A 149 28.11 9.68 -8.61
C THR A 149 29.29 9.58 -7.66
N GLY A 150 29.49 8.41 -7.04
CA GLY A 150 30.59 8.09 -6.12
C GLY A 150 31.17 6.71 -6.40
N ASN A 151 32.20 6.36 -5.65
CA ASN A 151 32.79 5.01 -5.72
C ASN A 151 31.89 4.03 -4.98
N VAL A 152 31.89 2.77 -5.42
CA VAL A 152 31.21 1.64 -4.78
C VAL A 152 32.28 0.65 -4.32
N LEU A 153 32.19 0.20 -3.08
CA LEU A 153 33.11 -0.81 -2.53
C LEU A 153 32.58 -2.22 -2.85
N ALA A 154 33.49 -3.19 -2.94
CA ALA A 154 33.08 -4.59 -2.96
C ALA A 154 32.39 -4.92 -1.63
N GLY A 155 31.23 -5.59 -1.70
CA GLY A 155 30.38 -5.87 -0.55
C GLY A 155 29.33 -4.79 -0.25
N ALA A 156 29.35 -3.63 -0.93
CA ALA A 156 28.37 -2.55 -0.75
C ALA A 156 26.94 -3.05 -0.97
N GLN A 157 26.01 -2.58 -0.16
CA GLN A 157 24.60 -3.01 -0.18
C GLN A 157 23.89 -2.46 -1.42
N ILE A 158 23.06 -3.29 -2.02
CA ILE A 158 22.27 -2.94 -3.19
C ILE A 158 20.82 -3.37 -2.97
N TYR A 159 19.88 -2.45 -3.23
CA TYR A 159 18.44 -2.65 -3.17
C TYR A 159 17.86 -2.59 -4.57
N VAL A 160 16.94 -3.51 -4.88
CA VAL A 160 16.21 -3.49 -6.16
C VAL A 160 14.73 -3.75 -5.92
N TYR A 161 13.89 -2.96 -6.57
CA TYR A 161 12.45 -3.15 -6.52
C TYR A 161 11.79 -2.66 -7.84
N GLN A 162 10.61 -3.20 -8.13
CA GLN A 162 9.88 -2.89 -9.35
C GLN A 162 8.94 -1.67 -9.17
N THR A 163 8.02 -1.76 -8.24
CA THR A 163 6.89 -0.83 -8.15
C THR A 163 6.96 -0.04 -6.85
N LYS A 164 6.75 1.26 -6.95
CA LYS A 164 6.61 2.13 -5.78
C LYS A 164 5.33 1.83 -5.02
N LEU A 165 5.38 2.04 -3.72
CA LEU A 165 4.24 1.91 -2.83
C LEU A 165 3.13 2.89 -3.23
N GLN A 166 1.88 2.44 -3.19
CA GLN A 166 0.74 3.35 -3.22
C GLN A 166 0.70 4.18 -1.93
N ARG A 167 0.11 5.38 -2.01
CA ARG A 167 -0.02 6.26 -0.84
C ARG A 167 -0.73 5.54 0.32
N PRO A 168 -0.09 5.32 1.47
CA PRO A 168 -0.76 4.80 2.65
C PRO A 168 -1.91 5.73 3.09
N LEU A 169 -3.04 5.16 3.51
CA LEU A 169 -4.09 5.94 4.18
C LEU A 169 -3.66 6.25 5.62
N ARG A 170 -3.08 5.26 6.29
CA ARG A 170 -2.57 5.34 7.65
C ARG A 170 -1.48 4.28 7.86
N ILE A 171 -0.43 4.64 8.57
CA ILE A 171 0.56 3.69 9.09
C ILE A 171 0.14 3.28 10.50
N VAL A 172 0.07 1.96 10.75
CA VAL A 172 -0.36 1.38 12.03
C VAL A 172 0.82 1.00 12.88
N ASP A 173 1.82 0.34 12.29
CA ASP A 173 3.04 -0.09 12.94
C ASP A 173 4.25 0.16 12.05
N ALA A 174 5.41 0.35 12.68
CA ALA A 174 6.67 0.50 11.99
C ALA A 174 7.79 -0.23 12.76
N TYR A 175 8.66 -0.89 12.01
CA TYR A 175 9.82 -1.61 12.52
C TYR A 175 11.05 -1.25 11.71
N LEU A 176 12.15 -0.99 12.38
CA LEU A 176 13.44 -0.89 11.74
C LEU A 176 13.97 -2.30 11.48
N HIS A 177 14.22 -2.61 10.24
CA HIS A 177 14.80 -3.88 9.81
C HIS A 177 16.27 -3.68 9.42
N ASN A 178 17.15 -4.37 10.11
CA ASN A 178 18.57 -4.45 9.71
C ASN A 178 18.71 -5.55 8.66
N VAL A 179 19.03 -5.15 7.45
CA VAL A 179 19.08 -6.06 6.29
C VAL A 179 20.20 -7.09 6.41
N LEU A 180 21.35 -6.71 6.97
CA LEU A 180 22.51 -7.59 7.15
C LEU A 180 22.34 -8.54 8.34
N GLY A 181 21.86 -8.01 9.47
CA GLY A 181 21.71 -8.74 10.72
C GLY A 181 20.41 -9.49 10.91
N ASN A 182 19.44 -9.30 10.01
CA ASN A 182 18.07 -9.83 10.11
C ASN A 182 17.44 -9.62 11.50
N THR A 183 17.63 -8.43 12.06
CA THR A 183 17.07 -8.02 13.34
C THR A 183 16.05 -6.91 13.14
N GLU A 184 15.01 -6.92 13.98
CA GLU A 184 13.93 -5.92 13.91
C GLU A 184 13.84 -5.17 15.24
N HIS A 185 13.64 -3.85 15.15
CA HIS A 185 13.40 -2.99 16.30
C HIS A 185 12.16 -2.15 16.04
N ARG A 186 11.28 -2.06 17.01
CA ARG A 186 10.06 -1.25 16.88
C ARG A 186 10.41 0.24 16.77
N ILE A 187 9.79 0.92 15.81
CA ILE A 187 9.82 2.37 15.65
C ILE A 187 8.55 2.95 16.28
N ASN A 188 8.70 4.01 17.06
CA ASN A 188 7.55 4.71 17.66
C ASN A 188 6.90 5.61 16.60
N ILE A 189 5.60 5.39 16.36
CA ILE A 189 4.79 6.30 15.55
C ILE A 189 4.36 7.46 16.47
N VAL A 190 4.77 8.67 16.13
CA VAL A 190 4.56 9.87 16.94
C VAL A 190 3.59 10.84 16.26
N SER A 191 3.03 11.78 17.03
CA SER A 191 2.17 12.83 16.51
C SER A 191 2.98 13.92 15.78
N TYR A 192 2.29 14.78 15.02
CA TYR A 192 2.90 15.98 14.44
C TYR A 192 3.61 16.82 15.48
N ALA A 193 2.94 17.10 16.60
CA ALA A 193 3.47 17.95 17.65
C ALA A 193 4.73 17.35 18.30
N ASP A 194 4.72 16.05 18.56
CA ASP A 194 5.87 15.36 19.17
C ASP A 194 7.07 15.35 18.22
N TYR A 195 6.84 15.07 16.91
CA TYR A 195 7.92 15.07 15.93
C TYR A 195 8.57 16.45 15.80
N PHE A 196 7.77 17.50 15.61
CA PHE A 196 8.30 18.86 15.41
C PHE A 196 8.79 19.53 16.70
N ALA A 197 8.54 18.94 17.87
CA ALA A 197 9.18 19.34 19.14
C ALA A 197 10.61 18.82 19.29
N LEU A 198 11.06 17.89 18.41
CA LEU A 198 12.44 17.38 18.42
C LEU A 198 13.42 18.49 17.98
N GLY A 199 14.50 18.64 18.72
CA GLY A 199 15.40 19.79 18.59
C GLY A 199 16.27 19.82 17.33
N SER A 200 16.57 18.67 16.69
CA SER A 200 17.45 18.59 15.54
C SER A 200 17.02 17.46 14.57
N HIS A 201 16.40 17.86 13.45
CA HIS A 201 16.00 16.90 12.41
C HIS A 201 17.15 16.53 11.45
N GLY A 202 18.33 17.13 11.63
CA GLY A 202 19.51 16.88 10.82
C GLY A 202 20.39 15.72 11.30
N ASP A 203 20.13 15.20 12.49
CA ASP A 203 20.94 14.15 13.08
C ASP A 203 20.77 12.83 12.33
N ALA A 204 21.91 12.22 11.92
CA ALA A 204 21.93 10.92 11.27
C ALA A 204 22.30 9.84 12.29
N SER A 205 21.48 8.82 12.41
CA SER A 205 21.66 7.69 13.31
C SER A 205 20.69 6.56 12.93
N ILE A 206 20.46 5.65 13.85
CA ILE A 206 19.46 4.57 13.71
C ILE A 206 18.08 5.15 13.95
N PRO A 207 17.13 5.12 12.97
CA PRO A 207 15.78 5.62 13.13
C PRO A 207 15.01 4.92 14.26
N ASN A 208 14.32 5.71 15.10
CA ASN A 208 13.50 5.19 16.21
C ASN A 208 12.12 5.84 16.33
N GLN A 209 11.88 6.91 15.59
CA GLN A 209 10.59 7.61 15.53
C GLN A 209 10.16 7.87 14.09
N LEU A 210 8.85 7.81 13.85
CA LEU A 210 8.24 8.05 12.56
C LEU A 210 6.95 8.84 12.74
N TYR A 211 6.80 9.95 12.03
CA TYR A 211 5.55 10.66 11.84
C TYR A 211 5.10 10.52 10.39
N TYR A 212 3.82 10.27 10.16
CA TYR A 212 3.25 10.15 8.81
C TYR A 212 2.16 11.20 8.59
N ASP A 213 2.31 11.99 7.52
CA ASP A 213 1.36 12.98 7.05
C ASP A 213 0.69 12.49 5.75
N PRO A 214 -0.61 12.12 5.76
CA PRO A 214 -1.32 11.56 4.61
C PRO A 214 -1.79 12.64 3.63
N GLN A 215 -0.88 13.23 2.87
CA GLN A 215 -1.21 14.23 1.85
C GLN A 215 -1.83 13.63 0.58
N LEU A 216 -2.35 14.46 -0.34
CA LEU A 216 -3.26 14.04 -1.42
C LEU A 216 -2.68 13.01 -2.39
N VAL A 217 -1.49 13.23 -2.94
CA VAL A 217 -0.90 12.36 -3.99
C VAL A 217 0.11 11.40 -3.38
N ASN A 218 1.05 11.92 -2.60
CA ASN A 218 2.01 11.14 -1.84
C ASN A 218 1.89 11.58 -0.39
N GLY A 219 1.73 10.64 0.54
CA GLY A 219 1.91 10.93 1.94
C GLY A 219 3.39 11.20 2.24
N VAL A 220 3.69 11.92 3.31
CA VAL A 220 5.07 12.18 3.71
C VAL A 220 5.36 11.49 5.03
N SER A 221 6.37 10.63 5.03
CA SER A 221 6.92 10.01 6.23
C SER A 221 8.11 10.81 6.71
N TYR A 222 8.04 11.28 7.93
CA TYR A 222 9.14 11.97 8.61
C TYR A 222 9.79 10.99 9.59
N VAL A 223 11.11 10.79 9.42
CA VAL A 223 11.91 9.80 10.16
C VAL A 223 12.92 10.53 11.04
N TYR A 224 13.03 10.09 12.30
CA TYR A 224 13.99 10.64 13.23
C TYR A 224 14.67 9.54 14.07
N PRO A 225 15.98 9.60 14.27
CA PRO A 225 16.95 10.29 13.41
C PRO A 225 16.87 9.85 11.94
N ARG A 226 17.43 10.63 11.01
CA ARG A 226 17.49 10.22 9.58
C ARG A 226 18.42 9.03 9.40
N PHE A 227 18.27 8.28 8.32
CA PHE A 227 19.15 7.17 7.99
C PHE A 227 20.61 7.59 7.93
N LEU A 228 21.48 6.85 8.62
CA LEU A 228 22.92 7.02 8.59
C LEU A 228 23.55 6.26 7.41
N SER A 229 23.11 5.03 7.15
CA SER A 229 23.67 4.12 6.14
C SER A 229 22.58 3.36 5.39
N GLY A 230 23.00 2.58 4.40
CA GLY A 230 22.17 1.67 3.63
C GLY A 230 21.78 0.37 4.33
N ASP A 231 22.26 0.09 5.55
CA ASP A 231 22.04 -1.20 6.22
C ASP A 231 20.63 -1.40 6.78
N TYR A 232 19.84 -0.34 6.86
CA TYR A 232 18.54 -0.35 7.50
C TYR A 232 17.44 0.08 6.54
N CYS A 233 16.31 -0.61 6.57
CA CYS A 233 15.05 -0.13 6.00
C CYS A 233 13.97 -0.09 7.07
N ILE A 234 12.88 0.65 6.82
CA ILE A 234 11.73 0.69 7.72
C ILE A 234 10.62 -0.15 7.13
N GLN A 235 10.29 -1.25 7.79
CA GLN A 235 9.10 -2.03 7.50
C GLN A 235 7.90 -1.33 8.14
N ILE A 236 6.89 -1.03 7.34
CA ILE A 236 5.64 -0.40 7.80
C ILE A 236 4.47 -1.35 7.60
N ARG A 237 3.53 -1.35 8.54
CA ARG A 237 2.21 -1.94 8.38
C ARG A 237 1.21 -0.81 8.19
N PHE A 238 0.50 -0.80 7.07
CA PHE A 238 -0.32 0.33 6.69
C PHE A 238 -1.63 -0.10 6.04
N HIS A 239 -2.64 0.76 6.12
CA HIS A 239 -3.87 0.63 5.35
C HIS A 239 -3.67 1.18 3.94
N ARG A 240 -3.88 0.32 2.94
CA ARG A 240 -3.82 0.69 1.53
C ARG A 240 -5.15 1.30 1.05
N PRO A 241 -5.13 2.16 0.03
CA PRO A 241 -6.36 2.54 -0.65
C PRO A 241 -6.96 1.34 -1.39
N PHE A 242 -8.29 1.35 -1.54
CA PHE A 242 -9.00 0.38 -2.37
C PHE A 242 -8.87 0.76 -3.85
N GLU A 243 -8.77 -0.25 -4.71
CA GLU A 243 -8.65 -0.08 -6.15
C GLU A 243 -9.97 0.40 -6.76
N ASP A 244 -9.87 1.07 -7.91
CA ASP A 244 -11.01 1.59 -8.65
C ASP A 244 -11.48 0.55 -9.67
N PHE A 245 -12.76 0.60 -10.01
CA PHE A 245 -13.31 -0.12 -11.14
C PHE A 245 -13.10 0.70 -12.42
N ASN A 246 -12.20 0.26 -13.29
CA ASN A 246 -11.90 0.90 -14.57
C ASN A 246 -12.58 0.21 -15.75
N ALA A 247 -12.59 -1.13 -15.76
CA ALA A 247 -13.19 -1.96 -16.79
C ALA A 247 -14.51 -2.60 -16.30
N SER A 248 -15.35 -3.03 -17.25
CA SER A 248 -16.61 -3.74 -16.97
C SER A 248 -16.40 -5.07 -16.24
N THR A 249 -15.28 -5.71 -16.51
CA THR A 249 -14.89 -7.03 -16.00
C THR A 249 -14.02 -6.96 -14.75
N ASP A 250 -13.79 -5.76 -14.19
CA ASP A 250 -13.02 -5.62 -12.96
C ASP A 250 -13.80 -6.21 -11.79
N THR A 251 -13.12 -7.06 -11.02
CA THR A 251 -13.67 -7.64 -9.79
C THR A 251 -13.44 -6.67 -8.62
N PRO A 252 -14.34 -6.66 -7.61
CA PRO A 252 -14.17 -5.84 -6.43
C PRO A 252 -12.85 -6.16 -5.69
N ASP A 253 -12.12 -5.12 -5.31
CA ASP A 253 -10.97 -5.21 -4.42
C ASP A 253 -11.41 -5.38 -2.95
N PHE A 254 -12.32 -6.34 -2.74
CA PHE A 254 -12.93 -6.68 -1.46
C PHE A 254 -13.02 -8.20 -1.31
N PRO A 255 -12.91 -8.76 -0.09
CA PRO A 255 -13.29 -10.14 0.18
C PRO A 255 -14.74 -10.41 -0.21
N GLN A 256 -15.05 -11.66 -0.53
CA GLN A 256 -16.36 -12.07 -1.06
C GLN A 256 -17.53 -11.71 -0.13
N GLU A 257 -17.29 -11.68 1.16
CA GLU A 257 -18.27 -11.33 2.19
C GLU A 257 -18.81 -9.90 2.03
N PHE A 258 -18.01 -9.01 1.42
CA PHE A 258 -18.38 -7.61 1.18
C PHE A 258 -19.21 -7.39 -0.08
N TYR A 259 -19.39 -8.39 -0.95
CA TYR A 259 -20.10 -8.20 -2.23
C TYR A 259 -21.57 -7.85 -2.03
N LEU A 260 -22.25 -8.53 -1.09
CA LEU A 260 -23.66 -8.25 -0.80
C LEU A 260 -23.86 -6.84 -0.22
N PRO A 261 -23.18 -6.40 0.85
CA PRO A 261 -23.34 -5.02 1.35
C PRO A 261 -22.88 -3.96 0.34
N LEU A 262 -21.92 -4.25 -0.54
CA LEU A 262 -21.51 -3.34 -1.60
C LEU A 262 -22.63 -3.15 -2.63
N MET A 263 -23.24 -4.25 -3.09
CA MET A 263 -24.38 -4.24 -4.00
C MET A 263 -25.60 -3.52 -3.39
N MET A 264 -25.95 -3.82 -2.13
CA MET A 264 -27.07 -3.18 -1.42
C MET A 264 -26.84 -1.68 -1.21
N SER A 265 -25.59 -1.29 -0.89
CA SER A 265 -25.23 0.13 -0.77
C SER A 265 -25.37 0.86 -2.11
N LEU A 266 -24.93 0.24 -3.23
CA LEU A 266 -25.11 0.79 -4.56
C LEU A 266 -26.60 0.91 -4.92
N ALA A 267 -27.41 -0.12 -4.62
CA ALA A 267 -28.86 -0.10 -4.82
C ALA A 267 -29.53 1.09 -4.11
N SER A 268 -29.13 1.36 -2.86
CA SER A 268 -29.62 2.50 -2.09
C SER A 268 -29.28 3.86 -2.71
N LEU A 269 -28.14 3.97 -3.39
CA LEU A 269 -27.70 5.19 -4.11
C LEU A 269 -28.43 5.36 -5.46
N LEU A 270 -28.74 4.26 -6.14
CA LEU A 270 -29.47 4.27 -7.41
C LEU A 270 -30.99 4.46 -7.24
N ALA A 271 -31.54 4.09 -6.09
CA ALA A 271 -32.99 4.12 -5.80
C ALA A 271 -33.64 5.47 -6.01
N PRO A 272 -33.07 6.65 -5.63
CA PRO A 272 -33.72 7.93 -5.82
C PRO A 272 -34.03 8.28 -7.29
N LYS A 273 -33.12 7.95 -8.20
CA LYS A 273 -33.24 8.22 -9.63
C LYS A 273 -34.29 7.32 -10.31
N ASN A 274 -34.43 6.11 -9.80
CA ASN A 274 -35.35 5.10 -10.35
C ASN A 274 -36.75 5.17 -9.72
N GLY A 275 -37.11 6.26 -9.00
CA GLY A 275 -38.44 6.51 -8.50
C GLY A 275 -38.86 5.68 -7.30
N VAL A 276 -37.97 5.01 -6.62
CA VAL A 276 -38.25 4.20 -5.43
C VAL A 276 -38.84 5.11 -4.33
N PRO A 277 -39.93 4.73 -3.64
CA PRO A 277 -40.55 5.51 -2.57
C PRO A 277 -39.57 5.80 -1.41
N LEU A 278 -39.78 6.94 -0.72
CA LEU A 278 -38.85 7.38 0.34
C LEU A 278 -38.70 6.36 1.47
N ASP A 279 -39.78 5.69 1.85
CA ASP A 279 -39.74 4.71 2.96
C ASP A 279 -38.99 3.46 2.56
N GLU A 280 -39.12 2.98 1.34
CA GLU A 280 -38.31 1.85 0.82
C GLU A 280 -36.85 2.23 0.71
N ARG A 281 -36.51 3.45 0.28
CA ARG A 281 -35.13 3.94 0.25
C ARG A 281 -34.47 3.98 1.64
N ARG A 282 -35.23 4.35 2.68
CA ARG A 282 -34.76 4.35 4.07
C ARG A 282 -34.50 2.93 4.56
N THR A 283 -35.37 1.99 4.22
CA THR A 283 -35.23 0.58 4.56
C THR A 283 -33.98 -0.01 3.88
N LEU A 284 -33.85 0.18 2.56
CA LEU A 284 -32.67 -0.27 1.78
C LEU A 284 -31.35 0.24 2.35
N LYS A 285 -31.32 1.54 2.70
CA LYS A 285 -30.14 2.12 3.30
C LYS A 285 -29.84 1.52 4.68
N ALA A 286 -30.84 1.35 5.53
CA ALA A 286 -30.67 0.77 6.87
C ALA A 286 -30.18 -0.68 6.79
N GLU A 287 -30.69 -1.47 5.85
CA GLU A 287 -30.27 -2.85 5.61
C GLU A 287 -28.82 -2.90 5.11
N ALA A 288 -28.46 -2.05 4.13
CA ALA A 288 -27.09 -1.94 3.62
C ALA A 288 -26.10 -1.55 4.72
N ASP A 289 -26.44 -0.55 5.54
CA ASP A 289 -25.59 -0.09 6.64
C ASP A 289 -25.46 -1.18 7.73
N SER A 290 -26.54 -1.92 8.04
CA SER A 290 -26.52 -3.03 8.99
C SER A 290 -25.61 -4.17 8.54
N LEU A 291 -25.73 -4.61 7.29
CA LEU A 291 -24.86 -5.65 6.69
C LEU A 291 -23.39 -5.23 6.71
N TRP A 292 -23.15 -3.96 6.39
CA TRP A 292 -21.78 -3.44 6.40
C TRP A 292 -21.16 -3.46 7.81
N GLN A 293 -21.92 -3.03 8.83
CA GLN A 293 -21.46 -3.03 10.23
C GLN A 293 -21.24 -4.45 10.77
N GLU A 294 -22.10 -5.41 10.40
CA GLU A 294 -21.96 -6.81 10.80
C GLU A 294 -20.63 -7.41 10.30
N ILE A 295 -20.30 -7.18 9.03
CA ILE A 295 -19.06 -7.70 8.44
C ILE A 295 -17.83 -7.01 9.00
N LEU A 296 -17.86 -5.68 9.19
CA LEU A 296 -16.77 -4.94 9.82
C LEU A 296 -16.53 -5.41 11.27
N GLY A 297 -17.60 -5.70 12.01
CA GLY A 297 -17.49 -6.22 13.38
C GLY A 297 -16.76 -7.56 13.45
N ASN A 298 -16.98 -8.44 12.48
CA ASN A 298 -16.30 -9.73 12.39
C ASN A 298 -14.82 -9.64 11.98
N GLY A 299 -14.41 -8.53 11.38
CA GLY A 299 -13.04 -8.28 10.91
C GLY A 299 -12.17 -7.51 11.91
N THR A 300 -12.54 -7.43 13.20
CA THR A 300 -11.72 -6.76 14.22
C THR A 300 -10.67 -7.70 14.81
N GLU A 301 -9.47 -7.20 15.04
CA GLU A 301 -8.40 -7.96 15.70
C GLU A 301 -8.77 -8.18 17.17
N GLU A 302 -8.82 -9.42 17.63
CA GLU A 302 -8.93 -9.76 19.04
C GLU A 302 -7.62 -9.41 19.75
N GLY A 303 -7.52 -8.21 20.28
CA GLY A 303 -6.35 -7.76 21.03
C GLY A 303 -6.26 -8.48 22.38
N SER A 304 -5.16 -9.19 22.64
CA SER A 304 -4.84 -9.69 23.98
C SER A 304 -4.54 -8.52 24.90
N ILE A 305 -5.45 -8.25 25.85
CA ILE A 305 -5.21 -7.25 26.91
C ILE A 305 -4.33 -7.91 27.98
N TYR A 306 -3.04 -7.59 27.94
CA TYR A 306 -2.08 -7.99 28.96
C TYR A 306 -2.00 -6.87 30.02
N LEU A 307 -2.70 -7.03 31.14
CA LEU A 307 -2.54 -6.16 32.32
C LEU A 307 -1.39 -6.70 33.16
N GLN A 308 -0.21 -6.09 33.04
CA GLN A 308 0.88 -6.31 34.00
C GLN A 308 0.69 -5.37 35.19
N PRO A 309 0.60 -5.90 36.43
CA PRO A 309 0.64 -5.05 37.62
C PRO A 309 1.99 -4.32 37.67
N ASN A 310 1.95 -2.99 37.77
CA ASN A 310 3.16 -2.18 37.90
C ASN A 310 3.70 -2.33 39.35
N ASN A 311 4.58 -3.32 39.57
CA ASN A 311 5.25 -3.52 40.85
C ASN A 311 6.51 -2.65 40.91
N HIS A 312 6.31 -1.34 40.98
CA HIS A 312 7.36 -0.45 41.49
C HIS A 312 7.36 -0.51 43.01
N ARG A 313 8.31 -1.22 43.60
CA ARG A 313 8.81 -1.00 44.96
C ARG A 313 10.07 -0.15 44.88
#